data_f7ab3a9fe182f6662977143647bd79df
#
_entry.id   f7ab3a9fe182f6662977143647bd79df
#
_cell.length_a   1.000
_cell.length_b   1.000
_cell.length_c   1.000
_cell.angle_alpha   90.00
_cell.angle_beta   90.00
_cell.angle_gamma   90.00
#
_symmetry.space_group_name_H-M   'P 1'
#
loop_
_entity.id
_entity.type
_entity.pdbx_description
1 polymer ?
#
loop_
_entity_poly.entity_id
_entity_poly.type
_entity_poly.pdbx_seq_one_letter_code
_entity_poly.pdbx_strand_id
1 'polypeptide(L)'
;MTKVRLTAAERGEEVLRAAVLAFGTSGFEGTKTDEIARLAGVSQPYVIRLFGTKQELFLASVRYVCDRIEQVFREAAAESPDLASLARAYEQLSRERELLLVLLQGFSASANPAIGECTRAGFGSIYRLVREVTGASALEAREFLSIGMLLTVLTAMELLGPDARPADWADELKSTFTVETD
;
A
#
# COMPACT_ATOMS: atom_id res chain seq x y z
N MET A 1 8.44 -16.55 30.67
CA MET A 1 7.37 -16.19 29.73
C MET A 1 7.41 -17.15 28.56
N THR A 2 6.42 -18.01 28.40
CA THR A 2 6.35 -19.00 27.33
C THR A 2 6.09 -18.28 26.00
N LYS A 3 7.05 -18.32 25.09
CA LYS A 3 6.91 -17.74 23.74
C LYS A 3 5.80 -18.52 23.00
N VAL A 4 4.66 -17.90 22.76
CA VAL A 4 3.57 -18.50 21.98
C VAL A 4 4.12 -18.92 20.62
N ARG A 5 3.96 -20.19 20.28
CA ARG A 5 4.46 -20.73 19.01
C ARG A 5 3.46 -20.35 17.91
N LEU A 6 3.84 -19.41 17.08
CA LEU A 6 3.04 -18.99 15.93
C LEU A 6 2.80 -20.14 14.94
N THR A 7 1.63 -20.16 14.36
CA THR A 7 1.27 -21.05 13.24
C THR A 7 2.08 -20.73 12.01
N ALA A 8 2.08 -21.59 11.01
CA ALA A 8 2.75 -21.34 9.74
C ALA A 8 2.14 -20.14 8.98
N ALA A 9 0.82 -19.95 9.09
CA ALA A 9 0.11 -18.81 8.49
C ALA A 9 0.54 -17.48 9.16
N GLU A 10 0.46 -17.39 10.48
CA GLU A 10 0.91 -16.19 11.23
C GLU A 10 2.37 -15.84 10.95
N ARG A 11 3.22 -16.87 10.82
CA ARG A 11 4.63 -16.66 10.47
C ARG A 11 4.80 -16.16 9.03
N GLY A 12 3.95 -16.61 8.10
CA GLY A 12 3.91 -16.11 6.72
C GLY A 12 3.54 -14.63 6.67
N GLU A 13 2.57 -14.22 7.46
CA GLU A 13 2.16 -12.80 7.58
C GLU A 13 3.27 -11.93 8.19
N GLU A 14 4.01 -12.42 9.20
CA GLU A 14 5.16 -11.69 9.75
C GLU A 14 6.25 -11.47 8.69
N VAL A 15 6.55 -12.50 7.88
CA VAL A 15 7.52 -12.37 6.77
C VAL A 15 7.02 -11.39 5.73
N LEU A 16 5.73 -11.41 5.40
CA LEU A 16 5.14 -10.50 4.43
C LEU A 16 5.18 -9.05 4.91
N ARG A 17 4.86 -8.78 6.18
CA ARG A 17 5.00 -7.43 6.77
C ARG A 17 6.45 -6.95 6.76
N ALA A 18 7.40 -7.82 7.08
CA ALA A 18 8.83 -7.49 6.99
C ALA A 18 9.27 -7.20 5.55
N ALA A 19 8.71 -7.93 4.58
CA ALA A 19 8.97 -7.70 3.16
C ALA A 19 8.41 -6.35 2.70
N VAL A 20 7.20 -5.98 3.12
CA VAL A 20 6.60 -4.66 2.84
C VAL A 20 7.51 -3.55 3.34
N LEU A 21 7.99 -3.63 4.58
CA LEU A 21 8.92 -2.65 5.15
C LEU A 21 10.22 -2.56 4.34
N ALA A 22 10.85 -3.69 4.04
CA ALA A 22 12.13 -3.73 3.32
C ALA A 22 11.99 -3.21 1.89
N PHE A 23 10.97 -3.68 1.14
CA PHE A 23 10.73 -3.24 -0.23
C PHE A 23 10.29 -1.78 -0.31
N GLY A 24 9.49 -1.30 0.63
CA GLY A 24 9.12 0.12 0.72
C GLY A 24 10.34 1.01 0.91
N THR A 25 11.27 0.60 1.76
CA THR A 25 12.47 1.40 2.09
C THR A 25 13.54 1.34 1.00
N SER A 26 13.85 0.15 0.48
CA SER A 26 15.02 -0.09 -0.40
C SER A 26 14.67 -0.40 -1.86
N GLY A 27 13.38 -0.48 -2.18
CA GLY A 27 12.89 -0.86 -3.49
C GLY A 27 13.11 -2.32 -3.84
N PHE A 28 12.58 -2.74 -5.00
CA PHE A 28 12.70 -4.12 -5.46
C PHE A 28 14.15 -4.53 -5.65
N GLU A 29 14.96 -3.72 -6.35
CA GLU A 29 16.35 -4.08 -6.65
C GLU A 29 17.25 -4.02 -5.42
N GLY A 30 17.11 -3.01 -4.56
CA GLY A 30 17.97 -2.80 -3.40
C GLY A 30 17.74 -3.79 -2.26
N THR A 31 16.54 -4.35 -2.14
CA THR A 31 16.18 -5.27 -1.06
C THR A 31 16.81 -6.65 -1.24
N LYS A 32 17.35 -7.22 -0.14
CA LYS A 32 17.85 -8.59 -0.09
C LYS A 32 16.95 -9.46 0.80
N THR A 33 16.79 -10.75 0.44
CA THR A 33 15.93 -11.68 1.21
C THR A 33 16.47 -12.02 2.59
N ASP A 34 17.78 -11.89 2.81
CA ASP A 34 18.40 -12.03 4.14
C ASP A 34 18.04 -10.87 5.07
N GLU A 35 17.91 -9.65 4.54
CA GLU A 35 17.41 -8.50 5.29
C GLU A 35 15.95 -8.72 5.75
N ILE A 36 15.08 -9.18 4.84
CA ILE A 36 13.70 -9.53 5.18
C ILE A 36 13.65 -10.62 6.26
N ALA A 37 14.48 -11.65 6.13
CA ALA A 37 14.58 -12.72 7.11
C ALA A 37 14.97 -12.19 8.49
N ARG A 38 15.96 -11.28 8.55
CA ARG A 38 16.40 -10.63 9.78
C ARG A 38 15.29 -9.80 10.42
N LEU A 39 14.55 -9.01 9.62
CA LEU A 39 13.42 -8.21 10.10
C LEU A 39 12.29 -9.09 10.65
N ALA A 40 12.01 -10.21 10.00
CA ALA A 40 10.98 -11.16 10.43
C ALA A 40 11.44 -12.12 11.57
N GLY A 41 12.71 -12.05 11.99
CA GLY A 41 13.25 -12.94 13.00
C GLY A 41 13.28 -14.42 12.60
N VAL A 42 13.47 -14.71 11.30
CA VAL A 42 13.56 -16.07 10.74
C VAL A 42 14.84 -16.25 9.94
N SER A 43 15.11 -17.47 9.45
CA SER A 43 16.23 -17.73 8.55
C SER A 43 15.85 -17.40 7.09
N GLN A 44 16.85 -16.97 6.29
CA GLN A 44 16.64 -16.73 4.86
C GLN A 44 16.11 -17.98 4.10
N PRO A 45 16.61 -19.20 4.34
CA PRO A 45 16.03 -20.41 3.74
C PRO A 45 14.54 -20.60 4.08
N TYR A 46 14.09 -20.13 5.25
CA TYR A 46 12.69 -20.18 5.62
C TYR A 46 11.84 -19.22 4.74
N VAL A 47 12.33 -18.02 4.50
CA VAL A 47 11.68 -17.04 3.60
C VAL A 47 11.54 -17.62 2.19
N ILE A 48 12.63 -18.19 1.65
CA ILE A 48 12.64 -18.81 0.31
C ILE A 48 11.69 -20.00 0.25
N ARG A 49 11.61 -20.82 1.31
CA ARG A 49 10.67 -21.94 1.35
C ARG A 49 9.21 -21.49 1.33
N LEU A 50 8.88 -20.36 1.94
CA LEU A 50 7.51 -19.83 2.01
C LEU A 50 7.07 -19.14 0.71
N PHE A 51 7.95 -18.35 0.14
CA PHE A 51 7.59 -17.42 -0.95
C PHE A 51 8.30 -17.73 -2.28
N GLY A 52 9.27 -18.65 -2.30
CA GLY A 52 10.04 -18.98 -3.49
C GLY A 52 11.16 -17.98 -3.77
N THR A 53 10.98 -17.07 -4.69
CA THR A 53 11.97 -16.07 -5.11
C THR A 53 11.73 -14.69 -4.49
N LYS A 54 12.74 -13.81 -4.56
CA LYS A 54 12.57 -12.39 -4.21
C LYS A 54 11.43 -11.74 -5.01
N GLN A 55 11.32 -12.09 -6.30
CA GLN A 55 10.25 -11.55 -7.16
C GLN A 55 8.87 -12.02 -6.69
N GLU A 56 8.69 -13.30 -6.37
CA GLU A 56 7.41 -13.82 -5.87
C GLU A 56 7.03 -13.18 -4.53
N LEU A 57 8.00 -12.96 -3.65
CA LEU A 57 7.76 -12.23 -2.39
C LEU A 57 7.38 -10.76 -2.64
N PHE A 58 8.01 -10.10 -3.61
CA PHE A 58 7.64 -8.75 -4.00
C PHE A 58 6.23 -8.69 -4.59
N LEU A 59 5.87 -9.62 -5.48
CA LEU A 59 4.52 -9.74 -6.02
C LEU A 59 3.48 -9.99 -4.91
N ALA A 60 3.83 -10.82 -3.91
CA ALA A 60 2.97 -11.02 -2.74
C ALA A 60 2.80 -9.72 -1.94
N SER A 61 3.87 -8.92 -1.79
CA SER A 61 3.82 -7.62 -1.11
C SER A 61 2.93 -6.62 -1.86
N VAL A 62 3.03 -6.54 -3.19
CA VAL A 62 2.17 -5.67 -4.01
C VAL A 62 0.70 -6.08 -3.88
N ARG A 63 0.40 -7.39 -3.98
CA ARG A 63 -0.97 -7.90 -3.77
C ARG A 63 -1.50 -7.55 -2.38
N TYR A 64 -0.71 -7.80 -1.35
CA TYR A 64 -1.09 -7.47 0.03
C TYR A 64 -1.48 -6.00 0.20
N VAL A 65 -0.72 -5.08 -0.41
CA VAL A 65 -1.03 -3.64 -0.36
C VAL A 65 -2.34 -3.33 -1.08
N CYS A 66 -2.54 -3.89 -2.28
CA CYS A 66 -3.80 -3.69 -3.02
C CYS A 66 -5.00 -4.26 -2.26
N ASP A 67 -4.87 -5.48 -1.71
CA ASP A 67 -5.91 -6.12 -0.90
C ASP A 67 -6.24 -5.29 0.35
N ARG A 68 -5.24 -4.70 0.99
CA ARG A 68 -5.43 -3.83 2.15
C ARG A 68 -6.18 -2.54 1.79
N ILE A 69 -5.86 -1.91 0.66
CA ILE A 69 -6.61 -0.76 0.15
C ILE A 69 -8.06 -1.15 -0.14
N GLU A 70 -8.28 -2.25 -0.84
CA GLU A 70 -9.62 -2.74 -1.13
C GLU A 70 -10.43 -3.05 0.14
N GLN A 71 -9.81 -3.67 1.13
CA GLN A 71 -10.44 -3.96 2.41
C GLN A 71 -10.90 -2.67 3.10
N VAL A 72 -10.02 -1.67 3.20
CA VAL A 72 -10.34 -0.37 3.81
C VAL A 72 -11.48 0.33 3.08
N PHE A 73 -11.51 0.26 1.75
CA PHE A 73 -12.60 0.83 0.96
C PHE A 73 -13.92 0.08 1.15
N ARG A 74 -13.92 -1.25 1.24
CA ARG A 74 -15.13 -2.03 1.52
C ARG A 74 -15.67 -1.74 2.92
N GLU A 75 -14.80 -1.63 3.92
CA GLU A 75 -15.17 -1.30 5.30
C GLU A 75 -15.80 0.10 5.35
N ALA A 76 -15.19 1.11 4.72
CA ALA A 76 -15.72 2.47 4.68
C ALA A 76 -17.06 2.55 3.92
N ALA A 77 -17.18 1.85 2.79
CA ALA A 77 -18.40 1.82 2.00
C ALA A 77 -19.56 1.09 2.69
N ALA A 78 -19.28 0.14 3.60
CA ALA A 78 -20.29 -0.52 4.40
C ALA A 78 -20.99 0.45 5.38
N GLU A 79 -20.27 1.50 5.81
CA GLU A 79 -20.79 2.57 6.67
C GLU A 79 -21.45 3.66 5.83
N SER A 80 -20.78 4.13 4.78
CA SER A 80 -21.28 5.15 3.85
C SER A 80 -20.67 4.94 2.45
N PRO A 81 -21.48 4.54 1.44
CA PRO A 81 -21.01 4.16 0.12
C PRO A 81 -20.77 5.39 -0.79
N ASP A 82 -19.93 6.31 -0.35
CA ASP A 82 -19.58 7.53 -1.08
C ASP A 82 -18.08 7.76 -1.17
N LEU A 83 -17.64 8.58 -2.13
CA LEU A 83 -16.23 8.87 -2.37
C LEU A 83 -15.56 9.59 -1.19
N ALA A 84 -16.30 10.40 -0.43
CA ALA A 84 -15.75 11.13 0.71
C ALA A 84 -15.39 10.17 1.86
N SER A 85 -16.21 9.14 2.08
CA SER A 85 -15.93 8.09 3.06
C SER A 85 -14.68 7.30 2.69
N LEU A 86 -14.54 6.90 1.41
CA LEU A 86 -13.35 6.22 0.90
C LEU A 86 -12.11 7.11 1.00
N ALA A 87 -12.23 8.42 0.74
CA ALA A 87 -11.13 9.37 0.84
C ALA A 87 -10.60 9.46 2.28
N ARG A 88 -11.49 9.61 3.28
CA ARG A 88 -11.12 9.60 4.69
C ARG A 88 -10.43 8.30 5.12
N ALA A 89 -10.93 7.17 4.63
CA ALA A 89 -10.35 5.87 4.93
C ALA A 89 -8.94 5.72 4.30
N TYR A 90 -8.74 6.22 3.09
CA TYR A 90 -7.43 6.22 2.44
C TYR A 90 -6.44 7.17 3.13
N GLU A 91 -6.89 8.33 3.58
CA GLU A 91 -6.08 9.25 4.38
C GLU A 91 -5.59 8.58 5.68
N GLN A 92 -6.43 7.82 6.36
CA GLN A 92 -6.02 7.05 7.54
C GLN A 92 -4.99 5.96 7.17
N LEU A 93 -5.21 5.24 6.06
CA LEU A 93 -4.28 4.22 5.56
C LEU A 93 -2.92 4.84 5.19
N SER A 94 -2.89 6.09 4.73
CA SER A 94 -1.66 6.78 4.37
C SER A 94 -0.66 6.93 5.52
N ARG A 95 -1.10 6.76 6.76
CA ARG A 95 -0.23 6.70 7.95
C ARG A 95 0.64 5.44 7.97
N GLU A 96 0.21 4.38 7.29
CA GLU A 96 1.00 3.16 7.04
C GLU A 96 1.91 3.39 5.82
N ARG A 97 2.87 4.32 5.93
CA ARG A 97 3.70 4.83 4.83
C ARG A 97 4.35 3.72 4.00
N GLU A 98 4.80 2.65 4.65
CA GLU A 98 5.50 1.53 4.00
C GLU A 98 4.61 0.82 2.97
N LEU A 99 3.29 0.75 3.20
CA LEU A 99 2.34 0.18 2.24
C LEU A 99 2.33 1.00 0.94
N LEU A 100 2.24 2.33 1.08
CA LEU A 100 2.18 3.23 -0.07
C LEU A 100 3.52 3.26 -0.84
N LEU A 101 4.64 3.14 -0.14
CA LEU A 101 5.95 3.02 -0.78
C LEU A 101 6.05 1.74 -1.63
N VAL A 102 5.54 0.60 -1.16
CA VAL A 102 5.51 -0.64 -1.98
C VAL A 102 4.63 -0.45 -3.22
N LEU A 103 3.52 0.26 -3.13
CA LEU A 103 2.67 0.57 -4.29
C LEU A 103 3.46 1.37 -5.33
N LEU A 104 4.18 2.41 -4.92
CA LEU A 104 5.05 3.21 -5.81
C LEU A 104 6.18 2.37 -6.41
N GLN A 105 6.78 1.46 -5.62
CA GLN A 105 7.78 0.52 -6.12
C GLN A 105 7.20 -0.42 -7.18
N GLY A 106 5.95 -0.87 -7.03
CA GLY A 106 5.23 -1.65 -8.03
C GLY A 106 5.12 -0.90 -9.36
N PHE A 107 4.74 0.38 -9.34
CA PHE A 107 4.69 1.21 -10.54
C PHE A 107 6.07 1.41 -11.18
N SER A 108 7.08 1.75 -10.38
CA SER A 108 8.46 1.98 -10.82
C SER A 108 9.08 0.73 -11.45
N ALA A 109 8.82 -0.45 -10.89
CA ALA A 109 9.35 -1.73 -11.37
C ALA A 109 8.51 -2.38 -12.48
N SER A 110 7.45 -1.73 -12.98
CA SER A 110 6.49 -2.30 -13.96
C SER A 110 7.10 -2.62 -15.33
N ALA A 111 8.34 -2.22 -15.62
CA ALA A 111 9.10 -2.70 -16.76
C ALA A 111 9.38 -4.22 -16.69
N ASN A 112 9.45 -4.81 -15.49
CA ASN A 112 9.42 -6.26 -15.33
C ASN A 112 8.00 -6.77 -15.65
N PRO A 113 7.83 -7.72 -16.62
CA PRO A 113 6.51 -8.13 -17.08
C PRO A 113 5.60 -8.66 -15.96
N ALA A 114 6.12 -9.49 -15.05
CA ALA A 114 5.34 -10.08 -13.96
C ALA A 114 4.91 -9.02 -12.93
N ILE A 115 5.80 -8.08 -12.59
CA ILE A 115 5.50 -6.97 -11.68
C ILE A 115 4.48 -6.04 -12.33
N GLY A 116 4.68 -5.68 -13.59
CA GLY A 116 3.75 -4.82 -14.32
C GLY A 116 2.36 -5.42 -14.47
N GLU A 117 2.26 -6.74 -14.70
CA GLU A 117 0.97 -7.44 -14.73
C GLU A 117 0.27 -7.39 -13.37
N CYS A 118 0.98 -7.74 -12.30
CA CYS A 118 0.46 -7.71 -10.94
C CYS A 118 -0.02 -6.30 -10.54
N THR A 119 0.78 -5.28 -10.83
CA THR A 119 0.47 -3.89 -10.50
C THR A 119 -0.75 -3.38 -11.28
N ARG A 120 -0.83 -3.67 -12.59
CA ARG A 120 -2.01 -3.32 -13.41
C ARG A 120 -3.27 -4.02 -12.93
N ALA A 121 -3.17 -5.29 -12.57
CA ALA A 121 -4.30 -6.06 -12.04
C ALA A 121 -4.83 -5.45 -10.74
N GLY A 122 -3.94 -5.17 -9.77
CA GLY A 122 -4.30 -4.58 -8.48
C GLY A 122 -4.89 -3.18 -8.63
N PHE A 123 -4.24 -2.28 -9.39
CA PHE A 123 -4.77 -0.94 -9.62
C PHE A 123 -6.14 -0.95 -10.34
N GLY A 124 -6.28 -1.84 -11.32
CA GLY A 124 -7.55 -2.03 -12.02
C GLY A 124 -8.67 -2.59 -11.13
N SER A 125 -8.32 -3.44 -10.15
CA SER A 125 -9.25 -3.95 -9.15
C SER A 125 -9.74 -2.82 -8.22
N ILE A 126 -8.83 -2.01 -7.70
CA ILE A 126 -9.16 -0.82 -6.88
C ILE A 126 -10.09 0.13 -7.65
N TYR A 127 -9.77 0.44 -8.92
CA TYR A 127 -10.62 1.29 -9.77
C TYR A 127 -12.05 0.74 -9.91
N ARG A 128 -12.18 -0.57 -10.18
CA ARG A 128 -13.50 -1.21 -10.31
C ARG A 128 -14.26 -1.19 -8.98
N LEU A 129 -13.57 -1.50 -7.88
CA LEU A 129 -14.16 -1.47 -6.53
C LEU A 129 -14.73 -0.10 -6.19
N VAL A 130 -13.95 0.98 -6.38
CA VAL A 130 -14.41 2.36 -6.12
C VAL A 130 -15.74 2.62 -6.83
N ARG A 131 -15.84 2.29 -8.12
CA ARG A 131 -17.06 2.48 -8.89
C ARG A 131 -18.21 1.58 -8.44
N GLU A 132 -17.90 0.35 -8.09
CA GLU A 132 -18.89 -0.64 -7.65
C GLU A 132 -19.56 -0.21 -6.34
N VAL A 133 -18.77 0.21 -5.35
CA VAL A 133 -19.29 0.49 -4.01
C VAL A 133 -19.90 1.89 -3.88
N THR A 134 -19.49 2.86 -4.72
CA THR A 134 -19.98 4.25 -4.63
C THR A 134 -20.95 4.62 -5.75
N GLY A 135 -21.06 3.83 -6.82
CA GLY A 135 -21.79 4.20 -8.02
C GLY A 135 -21.11 5.29 -8.87
N ALA A 136 -19.87 5.68 -8.56
CA ALA A 136 -19.17 6.75 -9.23
C ALA A 136 -19.00 6.49 -10.73
N SER A 137 -19.13 7.55 -11.54
CA SER A 137 -18.79 7.56 -12.96
C SER A 137 -17.29 7.32 -13.17
N ALA A 138 -16.89 7.03 -14.40
CA ALA A 138 -15.48 6.90 -14.74
C ALA A 138 -14.68 8.19 -14.48
N LEU A 139 -15.31 9.36 -14.66
CA LEU A 139 -14.69 10.67 -14.40
C LEU A 139 -14.45 10.88 -12.90
N GLU A 140 -15.47 10.70 -12.08
CA GLU A 140 -15.35 10.84 -10.62
C GLU A 140 -14.35 9.85 -10.03
N ALA A 141 -14.35 8.60 -10.49
CA ALA A 141 -13.36 7.60 -10.06
C ALA A 141 -11.93 8.00 -10.47
N ARG A 142 -11.74 8.58 -11.67
CA ARG A 142 -10.44 9.12 -12.10
C ARG A 142 -9.99 10.25 -11.18
N GLU A 143 -10.85 11.18 -10.86
CA GLU A 143 -10.55 12.32 -9.97
C GLU A 143 -10.18 11.83 -8.57
N PHE A 144 -10.98 10.93 -8.00
CA PHE A 144 -10.69 10.29 -6.73
C PHE A 144 -9.32 9.60 -6.71
N LEU A 145 -9.01 8.75 -7.71
CA LEU A 145 -7.73 8.08 -7.80
C LEU A 145 -6.56 9.05 -8.01
N SER A 146 -6.77 10.16 -8.73
CA SER A 146 -5.75 11.19 -8.93
C SER A 146 -5.36 11.86 -7.60
N ILE A 147 -6.35 12.15 -6.75
CA ILE A 147 -6.13 12.70 -5.42
C ILE A 147 -5.42 11.65 -4.53
N GLY A 148 -5.87 10.40 -4.56
CA GLY A 148 -5.24 9.30 -3.82
C GLY A 148 -3.76 9.09 -4.22
N MET A 149 -3.46 9.16 -5.51
CA MET A 149 -2.07 9.08 -6.00
C MET A 149 -1.23 10.28 -5.54
N LEU A 150 -1.80 11.49 -5.53
CA LEU A 150 -1.12 12.66 -5.01
C LEU A 150 -0.82 12.51 -3.51
N LEU A 151 -1.79 12.06 -2.71
CA LEU A 151 -1.58 11.75 -1.29
C LEU A 151 -0.47 10.71 -1.10
N THR A 152 -0.44 9.67 -1.92
CA THR A 152 0.62 8.64 -1.91
C THR A 152 2.00 9.25 -2.13
N VAL A 153 2.14 10.15 -3.12
CA VAL A 153 3.40 10.83 -3.44
C VAL A 153 3.82 11.77 -2.28
N LEU A 154 2.88 12.56 -1.75
CA LEU A 154 3.17 13.45 -0.62
C LEU A 154 3.59 12.68 0.62
N THR A 155 2.96 11.53 0.90
CA THR A 155 3.37 10.63 1.98
C THR A 155 4.78 10.06 1.75
N ALA A 156 5.09 9.65 0.52
CA ALA A 156 6.42 9.15 0.17
C ALA A 156 7.51 10.21 0.36
N MET A 157 7.20 11.47 0.09
CA MET A 157 8.07 12.63 0.28
C MET A 157 8.17 13.11 1.74
N GLU A 158 7.51 12.43 2.68
CA GLU A 158 7.44 12.84 4.10
C GLU A 158 6.80 14.23 4.28
N LEU A 159 5.83 14.57 3.44
CA LEU A 159 5.06 15.81 3.55
C LEU A 159 3.72 15.63 4.27
N LEU A 160 3.32 14.36 4.49
CA LEU A 160 2.14 13.97 5.27
C LEU A 160 2.55 12.99 6.37
N GLY A 161 1.76 12.97 7.45
CA GLY A 161 1.99 12.05 8.57
C GLY A 161 2.66 12.73 9.77
N PRO A 162 2.95 11.95 10.85
CA PRO A 162 3.44 12.50 12.11
C PRO A 162 4.86 13.11 12.01
N ASP A 163 5.67 12.63 11.08
CA ASP A 163 7.05 13.08 10.85
C ASP A 163 7.17 14.00 9.63
N ALA A 164 6.05 14.67 9.26
CA ALA A 164 6.00 15.51 8.08
C ALA A 164 7.01 16.66 8.15
N ARG A 165 7.75 16.83 7.07
CA ARG A 165 8.70 17.95 6.91
C ARG A 165 7.96 19.18 6.42
N PRO A 166 8.15 20.36 7.01
CA PRO A 166 7.47 21.57 6.59
C PRO A 166 7.93 21.97 5.17
N ALA A 167 6.94 22.38 4.35
CA ALA A 167 7.19 22.95 3.03
C ALA A 167 5.98 23.83 2.66
N ASP A 168 6.19 25.12 2.49
CA ASP A 168 5.12 26.11 2.28
C ASP A 168 4.16 25.74 1.16
N TRP A 169 4.70 25.32 0.00
CA TRP A 169 3.88 24.90 -1.13
C TRP A 169 3.03 23.63 -0.81
N ALA A 170 3.55 22.75 0.04
CA ALA A 170 2.83 21.54 0.42
C ALA A 170 1.67 21.86 1.38
N ASP A 171 1.81 22.87 2.21
CA ASP A 171 0.75 23.31 3.12
C ASP A 171 -0.38 24.02 2.34
N GLU A 172 -0.04 24.81 1.33
CA GLU A 172 -1.01 25.35 0.37
C GLU A 172 -1.76 24.22 -0.34
N LEU A 173 -1.05 23.23 -0.88
CA LEU A 173 -1.65 22.09 -1.57
C LEU A 173 -2.54 21.25 -0.63
N LYS A 174 -2.10 20.96 0.59
CA LYS A 174 -2.86 20.21 1.60
C LYS A 174 -4.19 20.89 1.95
N SER A 175 -4.22 22.22 2.00
CA SER A 175 -5.46 22.96 2.28
C SER A 175 -6.58 22.69 1.26
N THR A 176 -6.23 22.24 0.05
CA THR A 176 -7.20 21.90 -0.99
C THR A 176 -7.85 20.53 -0.82
N PHE A 177 -7.32 19.67 0.06
CA PHE A 177 -7.92 18.36 0.36
C PHE A 177 -9.02 18.43 1.43
N THR A 178 -9.07 19.50 2.20
CA THR A 178 -10.17 19.76 3.12
C THR A 178 -11.40 20.12 2.30
N VAL A 179 -12.28 19.14 2.08
CA VAL A 179 -13.63 19.43 1.57
C VAL A 179 -14.31 20.28 2.63
N GLU A 180 -14.55 21.55 2.32
CA GLU A 180 -15.47 22.37 3.11
C GLU A 180 -16.82 21.65 3.10
N THR A 181 -17.18 21.08 4.24
CA THR A 181 -18.53 20.59 4.50
C THR A 181 -19.38 21.81 4.79
N ASP A 182 -19.96 22.40 3.74
CA ASP A 182 -21.12 23.28 3.87
C ASP A 182 -22.38 22.45 4.15
#